data_0eeb1a87139c8ddea9b0ad409d1ee0d8
#
_entry.id   0eeb1a87139c8ddea9b0ad409d1ee0d8
#
_cell.length_a   1.000
_cell.length_b   1.000
_cell.length_c   1.000
_cell.angle_alpha   90.00
_cell.angle_beta   90.00
_cell.angle_gamma   90.00
#
_symmetry.space_group_name_H-M   'P 1'
#
loop_
_entity.id
_entity.type
_entity.pdbx_description
1 polymer ?
#
loop_
_entity_poly.entity_id
_entity_poly.type
_entity_poly.pdbx_seq_one_letter_code
_entity_poly.pdbx_strand_id
1 'polypeptide(L)'
;MSSWFRTYGFGDVLDDLLIGAYPLDAGDVSVLERAGVRRVLNVVEDEEYRPGERAAVEEALEQAQIEEHRISLTDYGGLPAEELEEAVQEIAVWLDDGLRTYLHCRAGWQRSAAIAAAVVAIRNGTDIDDALAYVQSRKPSADPLPHQRADLRRWWDARGADARDHTP
;
A
#
# COMPACT_ATOMS: atom_id res chain seq x y z
N MET A 1 17.22 12.54 -1.90
CA MET A 1 16.16 11.78 -2.63
C MET A 1 16.83 10.84 -3.61
N SER A 2 16.56 9.55 -3.47
CA SER A 2 17.17 8.49 -4.28
C SER A 2 16.72 8.56 -5.75
N SER A 3 17.53 7.98 -6.66
CA SER A 3 17.16 7.89 -8.07
C SER A 3 15.93 6.99 -8.29
N TRP A 4 15.80 5.93 -7.49
CA TRP A 4 14.65 5.02 -7.54
C TRP A 4 13.35 5.74 -7.20
N PHE A 5 13.30 6.42 -6.06
CA PHE A 5 12.11 7.14 -5.62
C PHE A 5 11.71 8.25 -6.60
N ARG A 6 12.70 8.92 -7.21
CA ARG A 6 12.47 9.92 -8.24
C ARG A 6 11.88 9.32 -9.52
N THR A 7 12.34 8.11 -9.90
CA THR A 7 11.90 7.45 -11.13
C THR A 7 10.48 6.91 -11.01
N TYR A 8 10.17 6.25 -9.90
CA TYR A 8 8.89 5.54 -9.73
C TYR A 8 7.85 6.37 -8.98
N GLY A 9 8.27 7.28 -8.12
CA GLY A 9 7.43 8.24 -7.42
C GLY A 9 6.26 7.62 -6.64
N PHE A 10 5.25 8.43 -6.45
CA PHE A 10 4.00 8.05 -5.79
C PHE A 10 2.81 8.83 -6.38
N GLY A 11 1.60 8.41 -6.02
CA GLY A 11 0.36 9.08 -6.39
C GLY A 11 -0.67 9.02 -5.27
N ASP A 12 -1.50 10.05 -5.20
CA ASP A 12 -2.66 10.09 -4.31
C ASP A 12 -3.77 9.22 -4.90
N VAL A 13 -4.12 8.14 -4.21
CA VAL A 13 -5.25 7.26 -4.58
C VAL A 13 -6.53 7.77 -3.92
N LEU A 14 -6.46 8.13 -2.65
CA LEU A 14 -7.48 8.86 -1.91
C LEU A 14 -6.83 10.14 -1.35
N ASP A 15 -7.61 11.07 -0.81
CA ASP A 15 -7.08 12.30 -0.22
C ASP A 15 -6.07 12.03 0.91
N ASP A 16 -6.26 10.91 1.61
CA ASP A 16 -5.46 10.48 2.75
C ASP A 16 -4.66 9.19 2.52
N LEU A 17 -4.72 8.60 1.31
CA LEU A 17 -3.97 7.40 0.92
C LEU A 17 -3.11 7.62 -0.31
N LEU A 18 -1.80 7.51 -0.14
CA LEU A 18 -0.81 7.53 -1.21
C LEU A 18 -0.24 6.13 -1.44
N ILE A 19 0.05 5.80 -2.69
CA ILE A 19 0.82 4.58 -3.02
C ILE A 19 2.05 4.92 -3.86
N GLY A 20 3.14 4.19 -3.67
CA GLY A 20 4.35 4.47 -4.45
C GLY A 20 5.53 3.54 -4.21
N ALA A 21 6.68 4.03 -4.63
CA ALA A 21 7.97 3.38 -4.50
C ALA A 21 8.45 3.37 -3.05
N TYR A 22 9.26 2.36 -2.68
CA TYR A 22 9.87 2.34 -1.35
C TYR A 22 10.88 3.47 -1.18
N PRO A 23 10.90 4.15 -0.04
CA PRO A 23 11.94 5.10 0.28
C PRO A 23 13.28 4.37 0.54
N LEU A 24 14.40 4.97 0.16
CA LEU A 24 15.74 4.39 0.29
C LEU A 24 16.72 5.27 1.05
N ASP A 25 16.37 6.54 1.28
CA ASP A 25 17.21 7.50 2.00
C ASP A 25 16.37 8.53 2.77
N ALA A 26 17.02 9.32 3.61
CA ALA A 26 16.37 10.39 4.36
C ALA A 26 15.72 11.46 3.46
N GLY A 27 16.23 11.66 2.26
CA GLY A 27 15.64 12.58 1.29
C GLY A 27 14.30 12.11 0.77
N ASP A 28 14.12 10.79 0.59
CA ASP A 28 12.83 10.20 0.21
C ASP A 28 11.82 10.35 1.34
N VAL A 29 12.22 10.07 2.58
CA VAL A 29 11.37 10.24 3.77
C VAL A 29 10.96 11.70 3.94
N SER A 30 11.87 12.66 3.72
CA SER A 30 11.53 14.08 3.76
C SER A 30 10.48 14.49 2.73
N VAL A 31 10.40 13.82 1.58
CA VAL A 31 9.31 14.05 0.61
C VAL A 31 7.98 13.58 1.18
N LEU A 32 7.94 12.39 1.81
CA LEU A 32 6.73 11.87 2.45
C LEU A 32 6.28 12.75 3.62
N GLU A 33 7.21 13.22 4.43
CA GLU A 33 6.93 14.15 5.55
C GLU A 33 6.27 15.44 5.03
N ARG A 34 6.84 16.06 4.00
CA ARG A 34 6.27 17.26 3.36
C ARG A 34 4.91 17.01 2.70
N ALA A 35 4.66 15.77 2.23
CA ALA A 35 3.35 15.36 1.75
C ALA A 35 2.33 15.12 2.88
N GLY A 36 2.73 15.30 4.14
CA GLY A 36 1.85 15.14 5.31
C GLY A 36 1.65 13.70 5.77
N VAL A 37 2.45 12.75 5.26
CA VAL A 37 2.39 11.35 5.67
C VAL A 37 2.70 11.21 7.17
N ARG A 38 1.93 10.38 7.86
CA ARG A 38 2.11 10.05 9.29
C ARG A 38 2.20 8.55 9.53
N ARG A 39 1.74 7.73 8.61
CA ARG A 39 1.78 6.25 8.66
C ARG A 39 2.35 5.70 7.36
N VAL A 40 3.14 4.67 7.48
CA VAL A 40 3.68 3.92 6.34
C VAL A 40 3.32 2.44 6.50
N LEU A 41 2.67 1.87 5.51
CA LEU A 41 2.57 0.42 5.36
C LEU A 41 3.59 -0.05 4.34
N ASN A 42 4.56 -0.81 4.80
CA ASN A 42 5.66 -1.33 4.01
C ASN A 42 5.46 -2.83 3.74
N VAL A 43 5.24 -3.21 2.48
CA VAL A 43 5.05 -4.61 2.10
C VAL A 43 6.28 -5.24 1.41
N VAL A 44 7.45 -4.62 1.58
CA VAL A 44 8.72 -5.06 1.00
C VAL A 44 9.41 -6.05 1.93
N GLU A 45 10.00 -7.12 1.38
CA GLU A 45 10.83 -8.06 2.10
C GLU A 45 12.22 -7.48 2.39
N ASP A 46 12.90 -7.98 3.44
CA ASP A 46 14.21 -7.48 3.82
C ASP A 46 15.27 -7.70 2.72
N GLU A 47 15.14 -8.79 1.98
CA GLU A 47 16.04 -9.18 0.89
C GLU A 47 15.99 -8.24 -0.32
N GLU A 48 14.93 -7.42 -0.41
CA GLU A 48 14.80 -6.43 -1.48
C GLU A 48 15.63 -5.15 -1.21
N TYR A 49 16.07 -4.95 0.03
CA TYR A 49 16.92 -3.81 0.42
C TYR A 49 18.41 -4.15 0.26
N ARG A 50 19.19 -3.18 -0.19
CA ARG A 50 20.65 -3.27 -0.14
C ARG A 50 21.15 -3.03 1.29
N PRO A 51 22.36 -3.53 1.62
CA PRO A 51 22.95 -3.28 2.94
C PRO A 51 22.94 -1.79 3.30
N GLY A 52 22.38 -1.47 4.47
CA GLY A 52 22.31 -0.11 5.02
C GLY A 52 21.12 0.73 4.57
N GLU A 53 20.42 0.40 3.46
CA GLU A 53 19.26 1.18 3.02
C GLU A 53 18.13 1.14 4.05
N ARG A 54 17.82 -0.03 4.59
CA ARG A 54 16.74 -0.18 5.57
C ARG A 54 16.99 0.63 6.84
N ALA A 55 18.20 0.56 7.41
CA ALA A 55 18.56 1.29 8.62
C ALA A 55 18.47 2.82 8.42
N ALA A 56 18.90 3.32 7.27
CA ALA A 56 18.81 4.75 6.94
C ALA A 56 17.37 5.25 6.84
N VAL A 57 16.46 4.41 6.32
CA VAL A 57 15.04 4.73 6.24
C VAL A 57 14.38 4.70 7.62
N GLU A 58 14.67 3.69 8.45
CA GLU A 58 14.14 3.59 9.82
C GLU A 58 14.51 4.81 10.64
N GLU A 59 15.78 5.21 10.63
CA GLU A 59 16.24 6.41 11.33
C GLU A 59 15.53 7.67 10.83
N ALA A 60 15.37 7.82 9.52
CA ALA A 60 14.70 8.98 8.95
C ALA A 60 13.21 9.03 9.28
N LEU A 61 12.50 7.88 9.28
CA LEU A 61 11.10 7.79 9.69
C LEU A 61 10.91 8.17 11.16
N GLU A 62 11.81 7.69 12.04
CA GLU A 62 11.78 8.04 13.47
C GLU A 62 11.98 9.56 13.66
N GLN A 63 12.97 10.16 12.98
CA GLN A 63 13.20 11.59 13.04
C GLN A 63 12.02 12.42 12.53
N ALA A 64 11.32 11.93 11.51
CA ALA A 64 10.12 12.56 10.94
C ALA A 64 8.84 12.28 11.74
N GLN A 65 8.90 11.46 12.79
CA GLN A 65 7.74 10.99 13.56
C GLN A 65 6.67 10.31 12.68
N ILE A 66 7.13 9.55 11.70
CA ILE A 66 6.30 8.70 10.83
C ILE A 66 6.41 7.27 11.33
N GLU A 67 5.30 6.69 11.75
CA GLU A 67 5.26 5.29 12.20
C GLU A 67 5.12 4.35 11.01
N GLU A 68 5.88 3.26 11.04
CA GLU A 68 5.84 2.23 10.01
C GLU A 68 5.32 0.91 10.59
N HIS A 69 4.40 0.29 9.86
CA HIS A 69 4.03 -1.12 10.02
C HIS A 69 4.50 -1.91 8.80
N ARG A 70 4.94 -3.16 9.02
CA ARG A 70 5.47 -4.01 7.95
C ARG A 70 4.69 -5.30 7.83
N ILE A 71 4.28 -5.61 6.60
CA ILE A 71 3.68 -6.89 6.22
C ILE A 71 4.45 -7.40 5.01
N SER A 72 5.37 -8.35 5.20
CA SER A 72 6.22 -8.85 4.11
C SER A 72 5.42 -9.65 3.09
N LEU A 73 5.38 -9.17 1.87
CA LEU A 73 4.81 -9.85 0.71
C LEU A 73 5.91 -10.10 -0.32
N THR A 74 5.99 -11.32 -0.85
CA THR A 74 7.02 -11.70 -1.82
C THR A 74 6.88 -10.92 -3.11
N ASP A 75 7.98 -10.34 -3.59
CA ASP A 75 8.01 -9.63 -4.87
C ASP A 75 7.64 -10.59 -6.01
N TYR A 76 6.77 -10.15 -6.92
CA TYR A 76 6.12 -10.99 -7.94
C TYR A 76 5.30 -12.17 -7.39
N GLY A 77 5.18 -12.32 -6.08
CA GLY A 77 4.38 -13.36 -5.43
C GLY A 77 2.89 -13.09 -5.44
N GLY A 78 2.13 -14.02 -4.85
CA GLY A 78 0.70 -13.87 -4.62
C GLY A 78 0.39 -12.89 -3.48
N LEU A 79 -0.91 -12.71 -3.24
CA LEU A 79 -1.44 -11.92 -2.12
C LEU A 79 -2.22 -12.87 -1.20
N PRO A 80 -1.57 -13.44 -0.17
CA PRO A 80 -2.28 -14.29 0.77
C PRO A 80 -3.42 -13.54 1.46
N ALA A 81 -4.55 -14.21 1.65
CA ALA A 81 -5.76 -13.55 2.13
C ALA A 81 -5.62 -12.93 3.53
N GLU A 82 -4.84 -13.57 4.42
CA GLU A 82 -4.63 -13.08 5.78
C GLU A 82 -3.82 -11.78 5.78
N GLU A 83 -2.73 -11.72 5.03
CA GLU A 83 -1.88 -10.53 4.91
C GLU A 83 -2.60 -9.39 4.18
N LEU A 84 -3.42 -9.73 3.17
CA LEU A 84 -4.25 -8.73 2.49
C LEU A 84 -5.29 -8.14 3.45
N GLU A 85 -5.96 -8.98 4.24
CA GLU A 85 -6.92 -8.53 5.25
C GLU A 85 -6.25 -7.67 6.33
N GLU A 86 -5.09 -8.10 6.85
CA GLU A 86 -4.31 -7.33 7.83
C GLU A 86 -3.94 -5.94 7.27
N ALA A 87 -3.41 -5.90 6.05
CA ALA A 87 -3.04 -4.64 5.41
C ALA A 87 -4.23 -3.68 5.25
N VAL A 88 -5.37 -4.20 4.82
CA VAL A 88 -6.59 -3.41 4.63
C VAL A 88 -7.13 -2.88 5.95
N GLN A 89 -7.15 -3.71 6.99
CA GLN A 89 -7.62 -3.31 8.33
C GLN A 89 -6.71 -2.25 8.94
N GLU A 90 -5.40 -2.42 8.86
CA GLU A 90 -4.45 -1.45 9.39
C GLU A 90 -4.59 -0.09 8.72
N ILE A 91 -4.66 -0.06 7.38
CA ILE A 91 -4.87 1.18 6.63
C ILE A 91 -6.22 1.80 7.01
N ALA A 92 -7.30 1.00 7.10
CA ALA A 92 -8.62 1.51 7.44
C ALA A 92 -8.63 2.24 8.80
N VAL A 93 -7.99 1.67 9.81
CA VAL A 93 -7.87 2.27 11.15
C VAL A 93 -7.15 3.62 11.05
N TRP A 94 -6.01 3.68 10.35
CA TRP A 94 -5.25 4.93 10.22
C TRP A 94 -6.02 6.03 9.47
N LEU A 95 -6.73 5.66 8.41
CA LEU A 95 -7.54 6.62 7.66
C LEU A 95 -8.74 7.11 8.48
N ASP A 96 -9.36 6.23 9.29
CA ASP A 96 -10.46 6.61 10.18
C ASP A 96 -9.99 7.55 11.31
N ASP A 97 -8.73 7.43 11.73
CA ASP A 97 -8.06 8.35 12.66
C ASP A 97 -7.58 9.65 11.99
N GLY A 98 -7.83 9.83 10.69
CA GLY A 98 -7.41 11.01 9.93
C GLY A 98 -5.91 11.08 9.65
N LEU A 99 -5.21 9.94 9.68
CA LEU A 99 -3.77 9.86 9.47
C LEU A 99 -3.47 9.61 8.00
N ARG A 100 -2.81 10.57 7.35
CA ARG A 100 -2.38 10.42 5.98
C ARG A 100 -1.35 9.30 5.85
N THR A 101 -1.67 8.32 5.02
CA THR A 101 -1.01 7.02 4.96
C THR A 101 -0.27 6.84 3.63
N TYR A 102 0.93 6.31 3.70
CA TYR A 102 1.73 5.89 2.55
C TYR A 102 1.84 4.36 2.51
N LEU A 103 1.30 3.76 1.47
CA LEU A 103 1.41 2.33 1.20
C LEU A 103 2.43 2.11 0.08
N HIS A 104 3.46 1.32 0.33
CA HIS A 104 4.45 1.05 -0.69
C HIS A 104 4.85 -0.42 -0.81
N CYS A 105 5.12 -0.83 -2.02
CA CYS A 105 5.96 -1.97 -2.36
C CYS A 105 7.26 -1.45 -2.98
N ARG A 106 7.95 -2.22 -3.81
CA ARG A 106 9.23 -1.77 -4.39
C ARG A 106 9.08 -0.58 -5.34
N ALA A 107 8.17 -0.65 -6.31
CA ALA A 107 7.95 0.39 -7.32
C ALA A 107 6.56 1.06 -7.23
N GLY A 108 5.69 0.58 -6.36
CA GLY A 108 4.32 1.08 -6.26
C GLY A 108 3.40 0.62 -7.40
N TRP A 109 3.74 -0.48 -8.08
CA TRP A 109 3.02 -0.93 -9.27
C TRP A 109 2.07 -2.09 -9.02
N GLN A 110 2.47 -3.06 -8.19
CA GLN A 110 1.81 -4.37 -8.10
C GLN A 110 1.17 -4.59 -6.73
N ARG A 111 1.93 -5.02 -5.71
CA ARG A 111 1.45 -5.36 -4.36
C ARG A 111 0.67 -4.22 -3.72
N SER A 112 1.25 -3.03 -3.68
CA SER A 112 0.59 -1.84 -3.10
C SER A 112 -0.64 -1.40 -3.91
N ALA A 113 -0.63 -1.54 -5.24
CA ALA A 113 -1.77 -1.20 -6.07
C ALA A 113 -2.97 -2.12 -5.81
N ALA A 114 -2.73 -3.42 -5.62
CA ALA A 114 -3.77 -4.39 -5.28
C ALA A 114 -4.37 -4.12 -3.89
N ILE A 115 -3.52 -3.88 -2.88
CA ILE A 115 -3.99 -3.52 -1.53
C ILE A 115 -4.78 -2.21 -1.56
N ALA A 116 -4.31 -1.20 -2.28
CA ALA A 116 -5.03 0.06 -2.43
C ALA A 116 -6.40 -0.13 -3.08
N ALA A 117 -6.52 -1.01 -4.09
CA ALA A 117 -7.82 -1.35 -4.69
C ALA A 117 -8.78 -1.96 -3.66
N ALA A 118 -8.28 -2.85 -2.78
CA ALA A 118 -9.08 -3.40 -1.70
C ALA A 118 -9.61 -2.33 -0.74
N VAL A 119 -8.74 -1.39 -0.33
CA VAL A 119 -9.13 -0.26 0.53
C VAL A 119 -10.16 0.63 -0.17
N VAL A 120 -9.93 0.98 -1.44
CA VAL A 120 -10.84 1.82 -2.22
C VAL A 120 -12.22 1.15 -2.39
N ALA A 121 -12.25 -0.15 -2.69
CA ALA A 121 -13.50 -0.89 -2.84
C ALA A 121 -14.36 -0.82 -1.58
N ILE A 122 -13.75 -1.00 -0.41
CA ILE A 122 -14.46 -0.91 0.88
C ILE A 122 -14.92 0.52 1.16
N ARG A 123 -14.05 1.50 1.03
CA ARG A 123 -14.36 2.90 1.40
C ARG A 123 -15.37 3.54 0.45
N ASN A 124 -15.32 3.23 -0.81
CA ASN A 124 -16.21 3.79 -1.82
C ASN A 124 -17.47 2.93 -2.07
N GLY A 125 -17.53 1.71 -1.49
CA GLY A 125 -18.64 0.78 -1.72
C GLY A 125 -18.76 0.36 -3.18
N THR A 126 -17.63 0.18 -3.87
CA THR A 126 -17.57 -0.21 -5.29
C THR A 126 -17.09 -1.65 -5.44
N ASP A 127 -17.33 -2.24 -6.62
CA ASP A 127 -16.74 -3.53 -6.95
C ASP A 127 -15.22 -3.46 -7.01
N ILE A 128 -14.57 -4.61 -6.81
CA ILE A 128 -13.11 -4.68 -6.72
C ILE A 128 -12.41 -4.35 -8.05
N ASP A 129 -13.01 -4.71 -9.19
CA ASP A 129 -12.45 -4.39 -10.50
C ASP A 129 -12.61 -2.89 -10.82
N ASP A 130 -13.72 -2.27 -10.43
CA ASP A 130 -13.93 -0.83 -10.53
C ASP A 130 -12.96 -0.06 -9.63
N ALA A 131 -12.73 -0.56 -8.41
CA ALA A 131 -11.74 0.02 -7.49
C ALA A 131 -10.32 -0.05 -8.06
N LEU A 132 -9.94 -1.16 -8.69
CA LEU A 132 -8.65 -1.28 -9.35
C LEU A 132 -8.51 -0.30 -10.52
N ALA A 133 -9.56 -0.17 -11.34
CA ALA A 133 -9.59 0.82 -12.43
C ALA A 133 -9.46 2.25 -11.90
N TYR A 134 -10.11 2.54 -10.76
CA TYR A 134 -9.95 3.83 -10.08
C TYR A 134 -8.50 4.07 -9.64
N VAL A 135 -7.85 3.09 -8.97
CA VAL A 135 -6.44 3.19 -8.59
C VAL A 135 -5.56 3.47 -9.81
N GLN A 136 -5.78 2.77 -10.92
CA GLN A 136 -5.05 2.98 -12.17
C GLN A 136 -5.29 4.37 -12.77
N SER A 137 -6.47 4.94 -12.63
CA SER A 137 -6.76 6.31 -13.06
C SER A 137 -5.95 7.35 -12.27
N ARG A 138 -5.67 7.07 -10.98
CA ARG A 138 -4.93 7.96 -10.08
C ARG A 138 -3.41 7.75 -10.15
N LYS A 139 -2.98 6.51 -10.40
CA LYS A 139 -1.58 6.13 -10.61
C LYS A 139 -1.50 5.21 -11.83
N PRO A 140 -1.28 5.75 -13.04
CA PRO A 140 -1.33 4.97 -14.29
C PRO A 140 -0.33 3.82 -14.39
N SER A 141 0.76 3.85 -13.61
CA SER A 141 1.72 2.75 -13.53
C SER A 141 1.28 1.59 -12.62
N ALA A 142 0.14 1.71 -11.94
CA ALA A 142 -0.41 0.65 -11.09
C ALA A 142 -0.91 -0.50 -11.97
N ASP A 143 -0.26 -1.66 -11.85
CA ASP A 143 -0.57 -2.84 -12.68
C ASP A 143 -0.28 -4.15 -11.92
N PRO A 144 -1.20 -4.56 -11.02
CA PRO A 144 -1.06 -5.85 -10.35
C PRO A 144 -0.99 -7.00 -11.36
N LEU A 145 -0.16 -8.00 -11.07
CA LEU A 145 -0.01 -9.18 -11.89
C LEU A 145 -1.32 -9.99 -11.99
N PRO A 146 -1.52 -10.78 -13.05
CA PRO A 146 -2.75 -11.56 -13.22
C PRO A 146 -3.13 -12.44 -12.02
N HIS A 147 -2.14 -13.11 -11.40
CA HIS A 147 -2.37 -13.94 -10.21
C HIS A 147 -2.68 -13.08 -8.97
N GLN A 148 -2.09 -11.89 -8.84
CA GLN A 148 -2.43 -10.95 -7.76
C GLN A 148 -3.85 -10.40 -7.91
N ARG A 149 -4.30 -10.13 -9.13
CA ARG A 149 -5.69 -9.75 -9.40
C ARG A 149 -6.67 -10.88 -9.08
N ALA A 150 -6.29 -12.13 -9.37
CA ALA A 150 -7.09 -13.31 -9.03
C ALA A 150 -7.18 -13.50 -7.51
N ASP A 151 -6.09 -13.31 -6.76
CA ASP A 151 -6.07 -13.35 -5.30
C ASP A 151 -6.95 -12.25 -4.70
N LEU A 152 -6.86 -11.04 -5.22
CA LEU A 152 -7.66 -9.89 -4.79
C LEU A 152 -9.16 -10.16 -4.99
N ARG A 153 -9.57 -10.72 -6.13
CA ARG A 153 -10.97 -11.08 -6.40
C ARG A 153 -11.46 -12.17 -5.46
N ARG A 154 -10.67 -13.23 -5.23
CA ARG A 154 -11.04 -14.30 -4.28
C ARG A 154 -11.26 -13.76 -2.88
N TRP A 155 -10.36 -12.91 -2.42
CA TRP A 155 -10.50 -12.24 -1.11
C TRP A 155 -11.78 -11.39 -1.04
N TRP A 156 -12.08 -10.63 -2.09
CA TRP A 156 -13.28 -9.78 -2.16
C TRP A 156 -14.57 -10.61 -2.14
N ASP A 157 -14.62 -11.67 -2.91
CA ASP A 157 -15.79 -12.57 -3.00
C ASP A 157 -16.05 -13.27 -1.66
N ALA A 158 -15.01 -13.68 -0.95
CA ALA A 158 -15.12 -14.28 0.38
C ALA A 158 -15.71 -13.30 1.40
N ARG A 159 -15.30 -12.05 1.41
CA ARG A 159 -15.88 -11.00 2.29
C ARG A 159 -17.38 -10.81 2.01
N GLY A 160 -17.78 -10.80 0.76
CA GLY A 160 -19.18 -10.66 0.36
C GLY A 160 -20.04 -11.86 0.76
N ALA A 161 -19.47 -13.06 0.84
CA ALA A 161 -20.14 -14.26 1.34
C ALA A 161 -20.36 -14.19 2.86
N ASP A 162 -19.34 -13.83 3.63
CA ASP A 162 -19.42 -13.70 5.09
C ASP A 162 -20.43 -12.63 5.52
N ALA A 163 -20.51 -11.52 4.80
CA ALA A 163 -21.49 -10.46 5.07
C ALA A 163 -22.94 -10.93 4.87
N ARG A 164 -23.18 -11.83 3.93
CA ARG A 164 -24.52 -12.40 3.67
C ARG A 164 -24.94 -13.43 4.70
N ASP A 165 -24.00 -14.21 5.24
CA ASP A 165 -24.28 -15.23 6.26
C ASP A 165 -24.58 -14.64 7.64
N HIS A 166 -24.24 -13.37 7.87
CA HIS A 166 -24.48 -12.66 9.14
C HIS A 166 -25.68 -11.69 9.08
N THR A 167 -26.47 -11.72 8.03
CA THR A 167 -27.73 -10.95 7.98
C THR A 167 -28.86 -11.78 8.62
N PRO A 168 -29.48 -11.32 9.74
CA PRO A 168 -30.52 -12.03 10.46
C PRO A 168 -31.82 -12.19 9.66
#